data_70af0e21c0795b18f17e873facc64e86
#
_entry.id   70af0e21c0795b18f17e873facc64e86
#
_cell.length_a   1.000
_cell.length_b   1.000
_cell.length_c   1.000
_cell.angle_alpha   90.00
_cell.angle_beta   90.00
_cell.angle_gamma   90.00
#
_symmetry.space_group_name_H-M   'P 1'
#
loop_
_entity.id
_entity.type
_entity.pdbx_description
1 polymer ?
#
loop_
_entity_poly.entity_id
_entity_poly.type
_entity_poly.pdbx_seq_one_letter_code
_entity_poly.pdbx_strand_id
1 'polypeptide(L)'
;MRRRRFLELGVAAAALAAGQQKPKEEEAVTATATQDQTPRVGVVLSSFQGSEDHDGAKVTGLADPQPVDKDLTTAQIQAMLRKALEIGGLRTGGLETIIAADDWVVIKTSIESCHGLGPESRYVPGAVTDLRIVQALIAFLAGHRCGKRITIAEGSPEWRPRERSNSPVDGWTSEWGGAFGGLSYKKMVEQFSQRHSAIRFELLDLNFDETVEMPVPGDALAKQNPDGIYHVPKTIQQCDKLISLAPLRTHPLTGVALSVANYLGIGPGSKYGFPKSGLMKLGAPDEVIVDLFSYHPADFAILGGSWGVEGDGAQSVHHNLIIAGANALAVDTVGAAAMGFNPAQIRHFQLAERKGFGGWDLDLIWTRGNDVERARRPFRKPAGWKPAPAKKA
;
A
#
# COMPACT_ATOMS: atom_id res chain seq x y z
N MET A 1 -76.92 -5.95 25.43
CA MET A 1 -77.42 -5.58 26.76
C MET A 1 -76.22 -5.22 27.66
N ARG A 2 -76.28 -3.97 28.22
CA ARG A 2 -75.63 -3.48 29.43
C ARG A 2 -74.12 -3.59 29.51
N ARG A 3 -73.37 -2.51 29.37
CA ARG A 3 -73.18 -1.30 30.25
C ARG A 3 -72.12 -1.50 31.33
N ARG A 4 -71.03 -0.67 31.22
CA ARG A 4 -70.52 0.27 32.24
C ARG A 4 -69.57 -0.34 33.28
N ARG A 5 -68.55 0.24 33.82
CA ARG A 5 -68.01 1.61 33.91
C ARG A 5 -66.62 1.52 34.57
N PHE A 6 -65.74 2.40 34.18
CA PHE A 6 -64.82 3.22 34.98
C PHE A 6 -64.37 2.74 36.38
N LEU A 7 -63.08 2.79 36.58
CA LEU A 7 -62.50 3.52 37.71
C LEU A 7 -61.01 3.84 37.43
N GLU A 8 -60.76 5.14 37.41
CA GLU A 8 -59.45 5.77 37.56
C GLU A 8 -58.96 5.64 38.99
N LEU A 9 -57.64 5.69 39.17
CA LEU A 9 -56.81 6.14 40.28
C LEU A 9 -55.51 5.36 40.19
N GLY A 10 -54.33 5.87 40.18
CA GLY A 10 -53.78 7.13 40.58
C GLY A 10 -52.26 7.04 40.49
N VAL A 11 -51.70 8.06 40.08
CA VAL A 11 -50.33 8.54 39.98
C VAL A 11 -49.40 7.98 41.04
N ALA A 12 -48.22 7.43 40.58
CA ALA A 12 -46.95 7.67 41.27
C ALA A 12 -45.81 7.71 40.23
N ALA A 13 -45.33 8.89 39.99
CA ALA A 13 -44.14 9.16 39.18
C ALA A 13 -42.91 8.67 39.89
N ALA A 14 -42.16 7.75 39.23
CA ALA A 14 -40.76 7.53 39.53
C ALA A 14 -39.97 7.97 38.28
N ALA A 15 -39.48 9.19 38.34
CA ALA A 15 -38.52 9.72 37.37
C ALA A 15 -37.19 9.00 37.55
N LEU A 16 -36.89 8.04 36.68
CA LEU A 16 -35.55 7.57 36.45
C LEU A 16 -34.94 8.42 35.34
N ALA A 17 -33.97 9.23 35.74
CA ALA A 17 -33.17 10.04 34.86
C ALA A 17 -32.40 9.12 33.90
N ALA A 18 -32.95 8.91 32.71
CA ALA A 18 -32.17 8.46 31.57
C ALA A 18 -31.40 9.68 31.07
N GLY A 19 -30.09 9.69 31.36
CA GLY A 19 -29.19 10.67 30.80
C GLY A 19 -29.22 10.58 29.27
N GLN A 20 -29.88 11.52 28.66
CA GLN A 20 -29.74 11.82 27.25
C GLN A 20 -28.30 12.31 27.04
N GLN A 21 -27.44 11.43 26.59
CA GLN A 21 -26.23 11.86 25.90
C GLN A 21 -26.69 12.61 24.64
N LYS A 22 -26.50 13.91 24.66
CA LYS A 22 -26.55 14.72 23.45
C LYS A 22 -25.65 14.07 22.40
N PRO A 23 -26.07 13.98 21.12
CA PRO A 23 -25.14 13.67 20.04
C PRO A 23 -23.99 14.66 20.16
N LYS A 24 -22.76 14.18 20.18
CA LYS A 24 -21.60 15.04 19.94
C LYS A 24 -21.90 15.72 18.61
N GLU A 25 -22.04 17.03 18.63
CA GLU A 25 -21.92 17.86 17.46
C GLU A 25 -20.64 17.40 16.77
N GLU A 26 -20.76 16.94 15.53
CA GLU A 26 -19.65 16.90 14.61
C GLU A 26 -19.09 18.32 14.59
N GLU A 27 -18.01 18.54 15.34
CA GLU A 27 -17.12 19.64 15.06
C GLU A 27 -16.69 19.43 13.62
N ALA A 28 -17.32 20.17 12.72
CA ALA A 28 -16.78 20.43 11.42
C ALA A 28 -15.36 20.94 11.68
N VAL A 29 -14.38 20.05 11.49
CA VAL A 29 -12.98 20.43 11.42
C VAL A 29 -12.90 21.37 10.25
N THR A 30 -13.11 22.66 10.53
CA THR A 30 -12.70 23.73 9.66
C THR A 30 -11.20 23.54 9.52
N ALA A 31 -10.81 22.92 8.39
CA ALA A 31 -9.45 22.86 7.96
C ALA A 31 -8.94 24.30 7.88
N THR A 32 -8.34 24.76 8.96
CA THR A 32 -7.42 25.87 8.89
C THR A 32 -6.32 25.40 7.94
N ALA A 33 -6.40 25.91 6.72
CA ALA A 33 -5.34 25.76 5.71
C ALA A 33 -4.06 26.39 6.30
N THR A 34 -3.30 25.59 7.03
CA THR A 34 -1.97 25.93 7.49
C THR A 34 -0.97 25.35 6.54
N GLN A 35 -0.32 26.24 5.85
CA GLN A 35 0.99 26.15 5.22
C GLN A 35 1.62 24.76 5.19
N ASP A 36 1.88 24.29 3.94
CA ASP A 36 2.75 23.18 3.59
C ASP A 36 2.11 21.78 3.66
N GLN A 37 1.02 21.61 2.91
CA GLN A 37 0.46 20.29 2.61
C GLN A 37 1.15 19.63 1.39
N THR A 38 2.24 20.20 0.91
CA THR A 38 2.99 19.63 -0.23
C THR A 38 3.49 18.23 0.15
N PRO A 39 3.06 17.17 -0.56
CA PRO A 39 3.50 15.81 -0.26
C PRO A 39 5.02 15.70 -0.42
N ARG A 40 5.68 15.04 0.54
CA ARG A 40 7.10 14.76 0.48
C ARG A 40 7.34 13.33 0.04
N VAL A 41 8.22 13.18 -0.94
CA VAL A 41 8.58 11.87 -1.50
C VAL A 41 10.09 11.73 -1.52
N GLY A 42 10.59 10.74 -0.78
CA GLY A 42 11.99 10.35 -0.78
C GLY A 42 12.32 9.50 -2.00
N VAL A 43 13.36 9.87 -2.75
CA VAL A 43 13.82 9.18 -3.95
C VAL A 43 15.27 8.78 -3.75
N VAL A 44 15.57 7.48 -3.64
CA VAL A 44 16.90 6.99 -3.32
C VAL A 44 17.35 5.92 -4.32
N LEU A 45 18.25 6.30 -5.20
CA LEU A 45 19.04 5.36 -6.01
C LEU A 45 20.18 4.76 -5.18
N SER A 46 20.64 3.57 -5.53
CA SER A 46 21.83 2.98 -4.92
C SER A 46 23.09 3.85 -5.05
N SER A 47 23.14 4.72 -6.04
CA SER A 47 24.24 5.67 -6.28
C SER A 47 24.09 7.03 -5.58
N PHE A 48 23.14 7.17 -4.66
CA PHE A 48 22.87 8.46 -4.02
C PHE A 48 24.03 8.93 -3.13
N GLN A 49 24.67 10.05 -3.53
CA GLN A 49 25.82 10.64 -2.82
C GLN A 49 25.45 11.85 -1.97
N GLY A 50 24.18 12.25 -1.96
CA GLY A 50 23.68 13.43 -1.28
C GLY A 50 23.12 14.46 -2.26
N SER A 51 22.31 15.36 -1.74
CA SER A 51 21.69 16.46 -2.49
C SER A 51 21.50 17.67 -1.59
N GLU A 52 21.08 18.75 -2.18
CA GLU A 52 20.53 19.91 -1.49
C GLU A 52 19.01 19.90 -1.66
N ASP A 53 18.29 20.19 -0.60
CA ASP A 53 16.84 20.23 -0.56
C ASP A 53 16.31 21.59 -1.08
N HIS A 54 15.02 21.70 -1.39
CA HIS A 54 14.40 22.93 -1.87
C HIS A 54 14.57 24.14 -0.92
N ASP A 55 14.74 23.89 0.37
CA ASP A 55 15.00 24.92 1.39
C ASP A 55 16.50 25.11 1.68
N GLY A 56 17.38 24.53 0.86
CA GLY A 56 18.83 24.61 1.01
C GLY A 56 19.42 23.67 2.06
N ALA A 57 18.59 22.83 2.68
CA ALA A 57 19.07 21.84 3.65
C ALA A 57 19.83 20.70 2.95
N LYS A 58 20.96 20.31 3.51
CA LYS A 58 21.75 19.18 3.00
C LYS A 58 21.10 17.85 3.34
N VAL A 59 20.90 17.01 2.32
CA VAL A 59 20.50 15.62 2.46
C VAL A 59 21.73 14.73 2.29
N THR A 60 22.17 14.10 3.37
CA THR A 60 23.34 13.22 3.37
C THR A 60 23.10 12.00 2.49
N GLY A 61 24.06 11.65 1.65
CA GLY A 61 24.04 10.46 0.80
C GLY A 61 24.14 9.14 1.57
N LEU A 62 24.14 8.04 0.82
CA LEU A 62 24.42 6.70 1.34
C LEU A 62 25.90 6.62 1.75
N ALA A 63 26.17 5.86 2.81
CA ALA A 63 27.56 5.66 3.27
C ALA A 63 28.39 4.82 2.25
N ASP A 64 27.71 3.96 1.49
CA ASP A 64 28.32 3.08 0.47
C ASP A 64 27.50 3.12 -0.83
N PRO A 65 27.58 4.22 -1.61
CA PRO A 65 26.87 4.36 -2.88
C PRO A 65 27.36 3.33 -3.89
N GLN A 66 26.42 2.67 -4.60
CA GLN A 66 26.73 1.66 -5.59
C GLN A 66 26.16 2.05 -6.96
N PRO A 67 26.76 1.58 -8.07
CA PRO A 67 26.17 1.72 -9.40
C PRO A 67 24.74 1.17 -9.46
N VAL A 68 23.88 1.81 -10.26
CA VAL A 68 22.43 1.48 -10.35
C VAL A 68 22.15 0.14 -11.03
N ASP A 69 23.12 -0.44 -11.70
CA ASP A 69 23.07 -1.72 -12.39
C ASP A 69 23.80 -2.86 -11.65
N LYS A 70 24.30 -2.58 -10.42
CA LYS A 70 25.00 -3.55 -9.60
C LYS A 70 24.04 -4.34 -8.72
N ASP A 71 24.28 -5.63 -8.54
CA ASP A 71 23.60 -6.42 -7.53
C ASP A 71 23.94 -5.91 -6.13
N LEU A 72 22.90 -5.64 -5.36
CA LEU A 72 23.02 -5.09 -4.01
C LEU A 72 22.93 -6.16 -2.94
N THR A 73 23.76 -6.01 -1.93
CA THR A 73 23.66 -6.78 -0.68
C THR A 73 22.42 -6.35 0.12
N THR A 74 22.01 -7.21 1.05
CA THR A 74 20.92 -6.87 1.99
C THR A 74 21.22 -5.59 2.78
N ALA A 75 22.48 -5.39 3.21
CA ALA A 75 22.86 -4.19 3.96
C ALA A 75 22.72 -2.90 3.13
N GLN A 76 23.06 -2.94 1.84
CA GLN A 76 22.90 -1.81 0.93
C GLN A 76 21.42 -1.47 0.69
N ILE A 77 20.57 -2.48 0.46
CA ILE A 77 19.12 -2.29 0.34
C ILE A 77 18.54 -1.70 1.64
N GLN A 78 18.98 -2.19 2.80
CA GLN A 78 18.55 -1.65 4.09
C GLN A 78 18.96 -0.19 4.28
N ALA A 79 20.16 0.19 3.83
CA ALA A 79 20.63 1.57 3.88
C ALA A 79 19.81 2.49 2.98
N MET A 80 19.49 2.04 1.75
CA MET A 80 18.62 2.78 0.83
C MET A 80 17.22 2.97 1.42
N LEU A 81 16.62 1.90 1.98
CA LEU A 81 15.29 2.01 2.59
C LEU A 81 15.30 2.98 3.77
N ARG A 82 16.23 2.85 4.71
CA ARG A 82 16.32 3.78 5.84
C ARG A 82 16.41 5.24 5.38
N LYS A 83 17.22 5.50 4.36
CA LYS A 83 17.32 6.85 3.78
C LYS A 83 15.98 7.29 3.16
N ALA A 84 15.31 6.45 2.41
CA ALA A 84 14.02 6.77 1.81
C ALA A 84 12.92 7.05 2.87
N LEU A 85 12.90 6.27 3.96
CA LEU A 85 11.98 6.49 5.08
C LEU A 85 12.26 7.80 5.82
N GLU A 86 13.55 8.14 6.01
CA GLU A 86 13.97 9.39 6.64
C GLU A 86 13.52 10.62 5.84
N ILE A 87 13.76 10.62 4.54
CA ILE A 87 13.53 11.81 3.70
C ILE A 87 12.13 11.89 3.09
N GLY A 88 11.40 10.76 3.02
CA GLY A 88 10.03 10.67 2.48
C GLY A 88 8.93 10.82 3.53
N GLY A 89 9.29 11.06 4.80
CA GLY A 89 8.31 11.25 5.87
C GLY A 89 7.62 12.61 5.85
N LEU A 90 6.99 12.94 6.96
CA LEU A 90 6.39 14.25 7.19
C LEU A 90 7.49 15.31 7.44
N ARG A 91 7.10 16.58 7.45
CA ARG A 91 8.04 17.67 7.78
C ARG A 91 8.65 17.52 9.18
N THR A 92 7.93 16.90 10.09
CA THR A 92 8.32 16.70 11.49
C THR A 92 9.17 15.46 11.74
N GLY A 93 9.35 14.59 10.75
CA GLY A 93 10.13 13.36 10.87
C GLY A 93 9.80 12.31 9.83
N GLY A 94 10.43 11.15 9.92
CA GLY A 94 10.23 10.01 9.03
C GLY A 94 8.99 9.17 9.40
N LEU A 95 8.98 7.93 8.94
CA LEU A 95 7.88 6.97 9.19
C LEU A 95 7.59 6.78 10.69
N GLU A 96 8.59 6.88 11.55
CA GLU A 96 8.47 6.77 13.01
C GLU A 96 7.59 7.85 13.66
N THR A 97 7.30 8.94 12.94
CA THR A 97 6.38 9.99 13.43
C THR A 97 4.93 9.75 13.02
N ILE A 98 4.69 8.78 12.13
CA ILE A 98 3.36 8.42 11.60
C ILE A 98 2.76 7.25 12.38
N ILE A 99 3.61 6.36 12.90
CA ILE A 99 3.20 5.11 13.55
C ILE A 99 3.45 5.19 15.05
N ALA A 100 2.39 5.08 15.84
CA ALA A 100 2.48 5.03 17.30
C ALA A 100 2.94 3.65 17.80
N ALA A 101 3.44 3.60 19.04
CA ALA A 101 3.99 2.38 19.63
C ALA A 101 2.94 1.27 19.85
N ASP A 102 1.68 1.62 19.98
CA ASP A 102 0.57 0.70 20.21
C ASP A 102 -0.27 0.37 18.96
N ASP A 103 0.09 0.92 17.81
CA ASP A 103 -0.61 0.66 16.55
C ASP A 103 -0.52 -0.81 16.11
N TRP A 104 -1.58 -1.25 15.46
CA TRP A 104 -1.55 -2.41 14.59
C TRP A 104 -1.18 -1.98 13.17
N VAL A 105 0.03 -2.32 12.76
CA VAL A 105 0.56 -1.98 11.42
C VAL A 105 0.35 -3.15 10.47
N VAL A 106 -0.27 -2.91 9.33
CA VAL A 106 -0.36 -3.86 8.22
C VAL A 106 0.57 -3.42 7.10
N ILE A 107 1.45 -4.32 6.66
CA ILE A 107 2.32 -4.14 5.50
C ILE A 107 1.70 -4.94 4.35
N LYS A 108 1.05 -4.26 3.41
CA LYS A 108 0.52 -4.87 2.19
C LYS A 108 1.64 -4.98 1.16
N THR A 109 2.11 -6.20 0.97
CA THR A 109 3.11 -6.52 -0.06
C THR A 109 2.46 -6.79 -1.41
N SER A 110 3.25 -7.11 -2.42
CA SER A 110 2.77 -7.52 -3.74
C SER A 110 3.42 -8.86 -4.14
N ILE A 111 2.58 -9.88 -4.32
CA ILE A 111 3.01 -11.20 -4.80
C ILE A 111 2.08 -11.57 -5.96
N GLU A 112 2.34 -11.03 -7.16
CA GLU A 112 1.35 -11.16 -8.23
C GLU A 112 1.65 -12.27 -9.23
N SER A 113 2.86 -12.54 -9.57
CA SER A 113 3.17 -13.63 -10.50
C SER A 113 4.27 -14.54 -9.99
N CYS A 114 3.81 -15.54 -9.29
CA CYS A 114 4.60 -16.68 -8.90
C CYS A 114 4.24 -17.85 -9.80
N HIS A 115 4.67 -17.83 -11.06
CA HIS A 115 4.47 -18.96 -11.94
C HIS A 115 5.16 -20.19 -11.36
N GLY A 116 4.39 -21.06 -10.74
CA GLY A 116 4.84 -22.29 -10.13
C GLY A 116 5.59 -22.05 -8.82
N LEU A 117 4.95 -22.27 -7.68
CA LEU A 117 5.57 -22.22 -6.35
C LEU A 117 6.06 -23.62 -5.89
N GLY A 118 6.56 -24.39 -6.80
CA GLY A 118 7.34 -25.58 -6.47
C GLY A 118 8.84 -25.27 -6.54
N PRO A 119 9.69 -26.26 -6.34
CA PRO A 119 11.12 -26.15 -6.60
C PRO A 119 11.46 -25.68 -8.02
N GLU A 120 10.49 -25.76 -8.94
CA GLU A 120 10.59 -25.34 -10.34
C GLU A 120 10.03 -23.92 -10.59
N SER A 121 9.61 -23.20 -9.55
CA SER A 121 9.09 -21.84 -9.70
C SER A 121 10.16 -20.91 -10.20
N ARG A 122 9.96 -20.33 -11.37
CA ARG A 122 10.85 -19.30 -11.88
C ARG A 122 10.58 -18.00 -11.16
N TYR A 123 11.48 -17.60 -10.29
CA TYR A 123 11.50 -16.25 -9.76
C TYR A 123 11.74 -15.27 -10.91
N VAL A 124 10.79 -14.33 -11.09
CA VAL A 124 10.96 -13.18 -11.98
C VAL A 124 11.33 -11.98 -11.10
N PRO A 125 12.59 -11.49 -11.16
CA PRO A 125 13.00 -10.33 -10.37
C PRO A 125 12.08 -9.13 -10.61
N GLY A 126 11.59 -8.51 -9.54
CA GLY A 126 10.65 -7.39 -9.61
C GLY A 126 9.16 -7.76 -9.74
N ALA A 127 8.82 -9.04 -9.95
CA ALA A 127 7.43 -9.49 -9.99
C ALA A 127 6.79 -9.62 -8.60
N VAL A 128 7.63 -9.71 -7.58
CA VAL A 128 7.23 -9.73 -6.16
C VAL A 128 7.98 -8.65 -5.40
N THR A 129 7.40 -8.21 -4.30
CA THR A 129 8.08 -7.30 -3.38
C THR A 129 9.42 -7.89 -2.92
N ASP A 130 10.48 -7.11 -3.01
CA ASP A 130 11.83 -7.52 -2.58
C ASP A 130 11.84 -7.83 -1.08
N LEU A 131 12.08 -9.09 -0.71
CA LEU A 131 12.05 -9.54 0.68
C LEU A 131 13.05 -8.81 1.57
N ARG A 132 14.16 -8.31 1.01
CA ARG A 132 15.17 -7.54 1.75
C ARG A 132 14.60 -6.19 2.19
N ILE A 133 13.70 -5.59 1.40
CA ILE A 133 12.99 -4.35 1.78
C ILE A 133 11.99 -4.65 2.90
N VAL A 134 11.22 -5.73 2.79
CA VAL A 134 10.28 -6.13 3.85
C VAL A 134 11.03 -6.36 5.16
N GLN A 135 12.14 -7.08 5.11
CA GLN A 135 13.00 -7.33 6.29
C GLN A 135 13.53 -6.03 6.90
N ALA A 136 13.99 -5.11 6.05
CA ALA A 136 14.50 -3.82 6.47
C ALA A 136 13.41 -2.95 7.10
N LEU A 137 12.19 -2.96 6.53
CA LEU A 137 11.04 -2.23 7.05
C LEU A 137 10.62 -2.76 8.43
N ILE A 138 10.51 -4.07 8.59
CA ILE A 138 10.20 -4.68 9.89
C ILE A 138 11.29 -4.37 10.91
N ALA A 139 12.55 -4.44 10.52
CA ALA A 139 13.68 -4.08 11.40
C ALA A 139 13.62 -2.61 11.83
N PHE A 140 13.26 -1.71 10.91
CA PHE A 140 13.06 -0.30 11.20
C PHE A 140 11.92 -0.08 12.21
N LEU A 141 10.75 -0.66 11.96
CA LEU A 141 9.58 -0.55 12.84
C LEU A 141 9.89 -1.08 14.25
N ALA A 142 10.48 -2.27 14.33
CA ALA A 142 10.86 -2.89 15.60
C ALA A 142 11.92 -2.06 16.35
N GLY A 143 12.92 -1.54 15.66
CA GLY A 143 14.00 -0.73 16.23
C GLY A 143 13.52 0.62 16.76
N HIS A 144 12.51 1.23 16.15
CA HIS A 144 11.91 2.50 16.56
C HIS A 144 10.68 2.32 17.45
N ARG A 145 10.33 1.08 17.82
CA ARG A 145 9.13 0.74 18.60
C ARG A 145 7.84 1.25 17.95
N CYS A 146 7.77 1.17 16.63
CA CYS A 146 6.60 1.54 15.84
C CYS A 146 5.69 0.33 15.68
N GLY A 147 4.52 0.36 16.36
CA GLY A 147 3.53 -0.71 16.36
C GLY A 147 3.84 -1.85 17.32
N LYS A 148 2.81 -2.30 18.03
CA LYS A 148 2.84 -3.51 18.88
C LYS A 148 2.43 -4.77 18.14
N ARG A 149 1.80 -4.63 16.98
CA ARG A 149 1.38 -5.72 16.08
C ARG A 149 1.75 -5.34 14.66
N ILE A 150 2.52 -6.20 13.99
CA ILE A 150 2.97 -6.02 12.61
C ILE A 150 2.52 -7.23 11.82
N THR A 151 1.63 -7.02 10.87
CA THR A 151 1.09 -8.06 9.99
C THR A 151 1.57 -7.83 8.56
N ILE A 152 2.27 -8.80 7.99
CA ILE A 152 2.53 -8.81 6.55
C ILE A 152 1.33 -9.46 5.89
N ALA A 153 0.65 -8.73 5.01
CA ALA A 153 -0.58 -9.15 4.38
C ALA A 153 -0.48 -9.15 2.87
N GLU A 154 -1.07 -10.16 2.23
CA GLU A 154 -1.17 -10.27 0.78
C GLU A 154 -2.43 -11.03 0.39
N GLY A 155 -3.01 -10.67 -0.75
CA GLY A 155 -4.08 -11.40 -1.40
C GLY A 155 -3.74 -11.65 -2.85
N SER A 156 -2.79 -12.53 -3.10
CA SER A 156 -2.36 -12.90 -4.45
C SER A 156 -3.53 -13.35 -5.32
N PRO A 157 -3.57 -12.97 -6.61
CA PRO A 157 -4.62 -13.44 -7.54
C PRO A 157 -4.45 -14.90 -7.95
N GLU A 158 -3.30 -15.52 -7.69
CA GLU A 158 -3.03 -16.89 -8.07
C GLU A 158 -3.71 -17.88 -7.15
N TRP A 159 -4.56 -18.73 -7.72
CA TRP A 159 -5.23 -19.82 -7.03
C TRP A 159 -4.45 -21.12 -7.11
N ARG A 160 -4.48 -21.87 -5.99
CA ARG A 160 -3.90 -23.21 -5.93
C ARG A 160 -4.88 -24.23 -5.39
N PRO A 161 -5.28 -25.17 -6.27
CA PRO A 161 -6.28 -26.20 -5.91
C PRO A 161 -5.85 -27.12 -4.77
N ARG A 162 -4.55 -27.25 -4.50
CA ARG A 162 -4.00 -28.20 -3.53
C ARG A 162 -4.11 -27.75 -2.07
N GLU A 163 -4.40 -26.48 -1.84
CA GLU A 163 -4.32 -25.87 -0.52
C GLU A 163 -5.68 -25.33 -0.05
N ARG A 164 -6.70 -26.18 -0.08
CA ARG A 164 -7.96 -25.92 0.61
C ARG A 164 -7.86 -25.89 2.14
N SER A 165 -6.70 -26.09 2.67
CA SER A 165 -6.44 -26.03 4.11
C SER A 165 -5.78 -24.70 4.40
N ASN A 166 -6.42 -23.79 5.12
CA ASN A 166 -5.92 -22.65 5.90
C ASN A 166 -4.42 -22.31 5.83
N SER A 167 -3.75 -22.75 4.77
CA SER A 167 -2.34 -22.55 4.55
C SER A 167 -2.14 -21.19 3.91
N PRO A 168 -1.25 -20.37 4.43
CA PRO A 168 -0.91 -19.08 3.84
C PRO A 168 -0.47 -19.26 2.39
N VAL A 169 -0.56 -18.21 1.60
CA VAL A 169 -0.04 -18.14 0.22
C VAL A 169 1.30 -18.86 0.18
N ASP A 170 1.52 -19.79 -0.77
CA ASP A 170 2.82 -20.47 -0.90
C ASP A 170 4.00 -19.48 -0.98
N GLY A 171 3.74 -18.24 -1.45
CA GLY A 171 4.68 -17.14 -1.36
C GLY A 171 5.25 -16.91 0.04
N TRP A 172 4.52 -17.26 1.11
CA TRP A 172 5.01 -17.14 2.49
C TRP A 172 6.17 -18.06 2.80
N THR A 173 6.22 -19.23 2.21
CA THR A 173 7.27 -20.24 2.41
C THR A 173 8.31 -20.28 1.32
N SER A 174 8.07 -19.63 0.18
CA SER A 174 8.98 -19.62 -0.97
C SER A 174 10.29 -18.91 -0.63
N GLU A 175 11.39 -19.56 -0.96
CA GLU A 175 12.73 -18.98 -0.91
C GLU A 175 13.16 -18.42 -2.28
N TRP A 176 12.23 -18.41 -3.26
CA TRP A 176 12.44 -17.85 -4.60
C TRP A 176 13.72 -18.35 -5.28
N GLY A 177 14.01 -19.64 -5.16
CA GLY A 177 15.20 -20.23 -5.74
C GLY A 177 16.52 -19.68 -5.17
N GLY A 178 16.49 -19.17 -3.93
CA GLY A 178 17.68 -18.61 -3.28
C GLY A 178 17.95 -17.14 -3.61
N ALA A 179 17.10 -16.47 -4.41
CA ALA A 179 17.27 -15.07 -4.80
C ALA A 179 17.45 -14.09 -3.63
N PHE A 180 16.94 -14.45 -2.46
CA PHE A 180 17.04 -13.66 -1.23
C PHE A 180 17.87 -14.39 -0.13
N GLY A 181 18.86 -15.19 -0.51
CA GLY A 181 19.74 -15.89 0.43
C GLY A 181 19.01 -16.90 1.32
N GLY A 182 17.97 -17.57 0.80
CA GLY A 182 17.14 -18.52 1.54
C GLY A 182 16.15 -17.87 2.51
N LEU A 183 15.96 -16.54 2.45
CA LEU A 183 14.92 -15.83 3.19
C LEU A 183 13.55 -16.12 2.58
N SER A 184 12.55 -16.34 3.45
CA SER A 184 11.12 -16.34 3.10
C SER A 184 10.35 -15.45 4.07
N TYR A 185 9.13 -15.09 3.73
CA TYR A 185 8.26 -14.34 4.65
C TYR A 185 8.08 -15.08 5.98
N LYS A 186 7.85 -16.39 5.94
CA LYS A 186 7.68 -17.22 7.14
C LYS A 186 8.93 -17.19 8.02
N LYS A 187 10.11 -17.45 7.46
CA LYS A 187 11.38 -17.37 8.19
C LYS A 187 11.62 -15.99 8.79
N MET A 188 11.26 -14.94 8.07
CA MET A 188 11.36 -13.56 8.53
C MET A 188 10.52 -13.33 9.78
N VAL A 189 9.23 -13.68 9.74
CA VAL A 189 8.31 -13.54 10.89
C VAL A 189 8.79 -14.36 12.09
N GLU A 190 9.24 -15.59 11.88
CA GLU A 190 9.81 -16.44 12.93
C GLU A 190 11.03 -15.80 13.60
N GLN A 191 11.98 -15.29 12.80
CA GLN A 191 13.19 -14.64 13.32
C GLN A 191 12.89 -13.36 14.11
N PHE A 192 11.97 -12.52 13.63
CA PHE A 192 11.60 -11.29 14.33
C PHE A 192 10.79 -11.56 15.59
N SER A 193 9.89 -12.53 15.58
CA SER A 193 9.14 -12.96 16.78
C SER A 193 10.06 -13.46 17.90
N GLN A 194 11.13 -14.17 17.55
CA GLN A 194 12.13 -14.63 18.53
C GLN A 194 12.96 -13.49 19.14
N ARG A 195 13.24 -12.43 18.36
CA ARG A 195 14.10 -11.32 18.79
C ARG A 195 13.34 -10.20 19.50
N HIS A 196 12.06 -10.03 19.22
CA HIS A 196 11.24 -8.91 19.67
C HIS A 196 9.92 -9.39 20.30
N SER A 197 10.01 -10.02 21.47
CA SER A 197 8.86 -10.62 22.16
C SER A 197 7.74 -9.64 22.54
N ALA A 198 8.03 -8.34 22.57
CA ALA A 198 7.03 -7.29 22.84
C ALA A 198 6.18 -6.92 21.61
N ILE A 199 6.55 -7.40 20.42
CA ILE A 199 5.84 -7.12 19.16
C ILE A 199 5.30 -8.42 18.61
N ARG A 200 4.01 -8.43 18.24
CA ARG A 200 3.39 -9.56 17.56
C ARG A 200 3.61 -9.45 16.05
N PHE A 201 4.33 -10.41 15.47
CA PHE A 201 4.53 -10.49 14.02
C PHE A 201 3.66 -11.59 13.43
N GLU A 202 3.02 -11.31 12.28
CA GLU A 202 2.05 -12.21 11.66
C GLU A 202 2.17 -12.19 10.14
N LEU A 203 1.77 -13.31 9.52
CA LEU A 203 1.45 -13.40 8.09
C LEU A 203 -0.05 -13.59 7.95
N LEU A 204 -0.66 -12.90 6.99
CA LEU A 204 -2.08 -13.01 6.72
C LEU A 204 -2.37 -13.08 5.23
N ASP A 205 -3.08 -14.13 4.80
CA ASP A 205 -3.65 -14.23 3.48
C ASP A 205 -5.01 -13.52 3.44
N LEU A 206 -5.03 -12.33 2.82
CA LEU A 206 -6.25 -11.52 2.66
C LEU A 206 -7.33 -12.22 1.83
N ASN A 207 -6.97 -13.25 1.05
CA ASN A 207 -7.95 -14.01 0.27
C ASN A 207 -8.92 -14.81 1.16
N PHE A 208 -8.49 -15.15 2.38
CA PHE A 208 -9.23 -15.99 3.33
C PHE A 208 -9.47 -15.31 4.67
N ASP A 209 -9.11 -14.01 4.79
CA ASP A 209 -9.46 -13.23 5.98
C ASP A 209 -10.98 -13.12 6.13
N GLU A 210 -11.44 -12.93 7.35
CA GLU A 210 -12.84 -12.61 7.62
C GLU A 210 -13.20 -11.29 6.91
N THR A 211 -14.34 -11.29 6.22
CA THR A 211 -14.74 -10.15 5.39
C THR A 211 -16.02 -9.51 5.91
N VAL A 212 -16.13 -8.20 5.69
CA VAL A 212 -17.36 -7.43 5.86
C VAL A 212 -17.79 -6.86 4.53
N GLU A 213 -19.11 -6.77 4.31
CA GLU A 213 -19.68 -6.04 3.19
C GLU A 213 -19.79 -4.56 3.58
N MET A 214 -19.15 -3.71 2.80
CA MET A 214 -19.10 -2.29 3.09
C MET A 214 -19.36 -1.47 1.84
N PRO A 215 -20.14 -0.38 1.96
CA PRO A 215 -20.23 0.61 0.89
C PRO A 215 -18.89 1.32 0.74
N VAL A 216 -18.58 1.72 -0.51
CA VAL A 216 -17.39 2.54 -0.79
C VAL A 216 -17.52 3.88 -0.07
N PRO A 217 -16.52 4.32 0.68
CA PRO A 217 -16.51 5.66 1.25
C PRO A 217 -16.61 6.73 0.16
N GLY A 218 -17.65 7.57 0.23
CA GLY A 218 -18.02 8.49 -0.83
C GLY A 218 -18.61 7.79 -2.05
N ASP A 219 -18.59 8.45 -3.21
CA ASP A 219 -19.18 7.91 -4.43
C ASP A 219 -18.37 6.75 -5.00
N ALA A 220 -19.01 5.60 -5.25
CA ALA A 220 -18.40 4.49 -5.95
C ALA A 220 -18.11 4.84 -7.41
N LEU A 221 -16.95 4.40 -7.90
CA LEU A 221 -16.51 4.68 -9.27
C LEU A 221 -16.83 3.52 -10.22
N ALA A 222 -16.88 2.29 -9.72
CA ALA A 222 -17.11 1.08 -10.51
C ALA A 222 -18.58 1.02 -10.98
N LYS A 223 -18.78 1.22 -12.28
CA LYS A 223 -20.11 1.44 -12.88
C LYS A 223 -21.01 0.21 -12.91
N GLN A 224 -20.45 -0.99 -12.86
CA GLN A 224 -21.20 -2.25 -12.78
C GLN A 224 -21.44 -2.71 -11.35
N ASN A 225 -21.11 -1.88 -10.37
CA ASN A 225 -21.39 -2.06 -8.95
C ASN A 225 -22.32 -0.94 -8.46
N PRO A 226 -23.62 -0.95 -8.84
CA PRO A 226 -24.52 0.16 -8.57
C PRO A 226 -24.73 0.43 -7.08
N ASP A 227 -24.65 -0.64 -6.26
CA ASP A 227 -24.80 -0.51 -4.81
C ASP A 227 -23.50 -0.03 -4.13
N GLY A 228 -22.39 0.04 -4.87
CA GLY A 228 -21.08 0.46 -4.35
C GLY A 228 -20.56 -0.39 -3.20
N ILE A 229 -20.98 -1.66 -3.08
CA ILE A 229 -20.63 -2.53 -1.96
C ILE A 229 -19.53 -3.50 -2.37
N TYR A 230 -18.49 -3.61 -1.52
CA TYR A 230 -17.44 -4.61 -1.66
C TYR A 230 -17.30 -5.45 -0.40
N HIS A 231 -16.85 -6.69 -0.58
CA HIS A 231 -16.32 -7.50 0.52
C HIS A 231 -14.90 -7.00 0.84
N VAL A 232 -14.70 -6.52 2.05
CA VAL A 232 -13.41 -5.98 2.51
C VAL A 232 -12.89 -6.85 3.65
N PRO A 233 -11.60 -7.26 3.64
CA PRO A 233 -11.00 -7.98 4.76
C PRO A 233 -11.06 -7.16 6.05
N LYS A 234 -11.45 -7.78 7.15
CA LYS A 234 -11.50 -7.12 8.47
C LYS A 234 -10.15 -6.52 8.87
N THR A 235 -9.08 -7.19 8.52
CA THR A 235 -7.73 -6.68 8.79
C THR A 235 -7.50 -5.31 8.17
N ILE A 236 -7.94 -5.08 6.93
CA ILE A 236 -7.81 -3.79 6.24
C ILE A 236 -8.69 -2.72 6.90
N GLN A 237 -9.89 -3.11 7.36
CA GLN A 237 -10.80 -2.19 8.02
C GLN A 237 -10.35 -1.80 9.44
N GLN A 238 -9.68 -2.72 10.16
CA GLN A 238 -9.44 -2.59 11.60
C GLN A 238 -8.01 -2.22 11.96
N CYS A 239 -7.05 -2.34 11.04
CA CYS A 239 -5.68 -1.94 11.35
C CYS A 239 -5.61 -0.41 11.58
N ASP A 240 -4.70 0.01 12.44
CA ASP A 240 -4.48 1.43 12.73
C ASP A 240 -3.67 2.10 11.64
N LYS A 241 -2.74 1.36 11.02
CA LYS A 241 -1.84 1.85 9.98
C LYS A 241 -1.65 0.83 8.86
N LEU A 242 -1.72 1.32 7.62
CA LEU A 242 -1.51 0.52 6.42
C LEU A 242 -0.33 1.06 5.60
N ILE A 243 0.68 0.22 5.41
CA ILE A 243 1.83 0.51 4.55
C ILE A 243 1.66 -0.28 3.25
N SER A 244 1.57 0.42 2.11
CA SER A 244 1.60 -0.22 0.80
C SER A 244 3.03 -0.34 0.31
N LEU A 245 3.49 -1.58 0.10
CA LEU A 245 4.85 -1.89 -0.34
C LEU A 245 4.82 -2.68 -1.65
N ALA A 246 5.11 -2.01 -2.76
CA ALA A 246 5.01 -2.58 -4.10
C ALA A 246 6.31 -2.44 -4.91
N PRO A 247 6.62 -3.37 -5.83
CA PRO A 247 7.68 -3.17 -6.80
C PRO A 247 7.30 -2.12 -7.85
N LEU A 248 8.28 -1.60 -8.57
CA LEU A 248 8.04 -0.80 -9.77
C LEU A 248 7.62 -1.73 -10.91
N ARG A 249 6.35 -1.63 -11.33
CA ARG A 249 5.82 -2.56 -12.30
C ARG A 249 4.85 -1.90 -13.28
N THR A 250 4.91 -2.35 -14.54
CA THR A 250 3.88 -2.06 -15.55
C THR A 250 2.71 -3.03 -15.41
N HIS A 251 1.56 -2.66 -15.96
CA HIS A 251 0.35 -3.50 -15.95
C HIS A 251 -0.44 -3.35 -17.26
N PRO A 252 -0.85 -4.44 -17.91
CA PRO A 252 -1.48 -4.41 -19.22
C PRO A 252 -2.73 -3.53 -19.35
N LEU A 253 -3.52 -3.41 -18.27
CA LEU A 253 -4.79 -2.67 -18.28
C LEU A 253 -4.65 -1.24 -17.73
N THR A 254 -3.81 -1.03 -16.72
CA THR A 254 -3.73 0.25 -15.98
C THR A 254 -2.46 1.04 -16.29
N GLY A 255 -1.56 0.50 -17.12
CA GLY A 255 -0.27 1.08 -17.46
C GLY A 255 0.79 0.79 -16.41
N VAL A 256 0.54 1.15 -15.18
CA VAL A 256 1.42 0.85 -14.02
C VAL A 256 0.64 0.15 -12.92
N ALA A 257 1.33 -0.68 -12.13
CA ALA A 257 0.83 -1.26 -10.89
C ALA A 257 1.80 -0.91 -9.76
N LEU A 258 1.48 0.16 -9.04
CA LEU A 258 2.26 0.74 -7.96
C LEU A 258 1.49 0.65 -6.63
N SER A 259 1.70 1.56 -5.68
CA SER A 259 1.14 1.42 -4.33
C SER A 259 -0.39 1.51 -4.29
N VAL A 260 -1.01 2.39 -5.07
CA VAL A 260 -2.48 2.49 -5.17
C VAL A 260 -3.07 1.26 -5.86
N ALA A 261 -2.48 0.82 -6.97
CA ALA A 261 -2.92 -0.37 -7.70
C ALA A 261 -2.70 -1.69 -6.93
N ASN A 262 -1.79 -1.70 -5.96
CA ASN A 262 -1.57 -2.82 -5.04
C ASN A 262 -2.84 -3.21 -4.26
N TYR A 263 -3.82 -2.31 -4.19
CA TYR A 263 -5.11 -2.53 -3.53
C TYR A 263 -6.05 -3.51 -4.27
N LEU A 264 -5.80 -3.85 -5.51
CA LEU A 264 -6.49 -5.00 -6.13
C LEU A 264 -6.27 -6.30 -5.32
N GLY A 265 -5.11 -6.40 -4.65
CA GLY A 265 -4.79 -7.51 -3.76
C GLY A 265 -5.67 -7.59 -2.50
N ILE A 266 -6.33 -6.52 -2.05
CA ILE A 266 -7.19 -6.57 -0.87
C ILE A 266 -8.58 -7.17 -1.16
N GLY A 267 -9.05 -7.16 -2.39
CA GLY A 267 -10.30 -7.86 -2.75
C GLY A 267 -10.10 -9.37 -2.57
N PRO A 268 -10.82 -10.04 -1.62
CA PRO A 268 -10.53 -11.42 -1.27
C PRO A 268 -10.89 -12.41 -2.38
N GLY A 269 -9.95 -13.29 -2.72
CA GLY A 269 -10.17 -14.33 -3.73
C GLY A 269 -11.30 -15.30 -3.37
N SER A 270 -11.54 -15.54 -2.08
CA SER A 270 -12.68 -16.33 -1.59
C SER A 270 -14.03 -15.76 -2.01
N LYS A 271 -14.12 -14.47 -2.31
CA LYS A 271 -15.33 -13.78 -2.76
C LYS A 271 -15.32 -13.48 -4.26
N TYR A 272 -14.17 -13.09 -4.79
CA TYR A 272 -14.05 -12.60 -6.17
C TYR A 272 -13.41 -13.60 -7.12
N GLY A 273 -13.05 -14.80 -6.64
CA GLY A 273 -12.48 -15.87 -7.44
C GLY A 273 -10.97 -15.77 -7.62
N PHE A 274 -10.43 -16.77 -8.32
CA PHE A 274 -9.01 -16.86 -8.67
C PHE A 274 -8.90 -17.18 -10.18
N PRO A 275 -8.35 -16.27 -10.97
CA PRO A 275 -7.75 -14.99 -10.66
C PRO A 275 -8.84 -13.91 -10.50
N LYS A 276 -9.13 -13.40 -9.40
CA LYS A 276 -10.09 -12.33 -8.99
C LYS A 276 -10.94 -11.66 -10.09
N SER A 277 -11.41 -12.46 -11.04
CA SER A 277 -12.20 -11.98 -12.20
C SER A 277 -13.55 -11.38 -11.79
N GLY A 278 -14.04 -11.73 -10.60
CA GLY A 278 -15.21 -11.15 -9.99
C GLY A 278 -15.07 -9.63 -9.75
N LEU A 279 -13.89 -9.15 -9.37
CA LEU A 279 -13.62 -7.71 -9.25
C LEU A 279 -13.75 -6.99 -10.59
N MET A 280 -13.26 -7.59 -11.66
CA MET A 280 -13.30 -7.01 -13.01
C MET A 280 -14.70 -6.95 -13.60
N LYS A 281 -15.67 -7.67 -13.02
CA LYS A 281 -17.09 -7.58 -13.37
C LYS A 281 -17.79 -6.37 -12.75
N LEU A 282 -17.20 -5.76 -11.72
CA LEU A 282 -17.76 -4.60 -11.02
C LEU A 282 -17.49 -3.29 -11.74
N GLY A 283 -16.40 -3.21 -12.51
CA GLY A 283 -16.04 -2.00 -13.24
C GLY A 283 -14.70 -2.12 -13.95
N ALA A 284 -14.27 -1.03 -14.56
CA ALA A 284 -12.92 -0.95 -15.10
C ALA A 284 -11.88 -1.09 -13.98
N PRO A 285 -10.73 -1.75 -14.23
CA PRO A 285 -9.71 -1.96 -13.21
C PRO A 285 -9.31 -0.68 -12.45
N ASP A 286 -9.15 0.44 -13.14
CA ASP A 286 -8.82 1.74 -12.54
C ASP A 286 -9.89 2.23 -11.55
N GLU A 287 -11.16 1.97 -11.83
CA GLU A 287 -12.30 2.32 -10.97
C GLU A 287 -12.32 1.46 -9.70
N VAL A 288 -12.17 0.15 -9.88
CA VAL A 288 -12.13 -0.83 -8.78
C VAL A 288 -10.93 -0.59 -7.86
N ILE A 289 -9.76 -0.27 -8.42
CA ILE A 289 -8.56 0.07 -7.64
C ILE A 289 -8.85 1.22 -6.68
N VAL A 290 -9.42 2.31 -7.17
CA VAL A 290 -9.65 3.52 -6.36
C VAL A 290 -10.79 3.32 -5.38
N ASP A 291 -11.83 2.55 -5.72
CA ASP A 291 -12.87 2.17 -4.79
C ASP A 291 -12.30 1.34 -3.63
N LEU A 292 -11.48 0.33 -3.91
CA LEU A 292 -10.82 -0.46 -2.87
C LEU A 292 -9.84 0.36 -2.04
N PHE A 293 -9.10 1.28 -2.67
CA PHE A 293 -8.19 2.19 -1.97
C PHE A 293 -8.92 3.09 -0.97
N SER A 294 -10.17 3.45 -1.25
CA SER A 294 -10.96 4.34 -0.41
C SER A 294 -11.28 3.78 0.99
N TYR A 295 -11.23 2.45 1.18
CA TYR A 295 -11.56 1.85 2.47
C TYR A 295 -10.52 2.09 3.56
N HIS A 296 -9.26 2.14 3.18
CA HIS A 296 -8.15 2.48 4.07
C HIS A 296 -6.97 2.97 3.22
N PRO A 297 -6.95 4.23 2.81
CA PRO A 297 -5.82 4.79 2.07
C PRO A 297 -4.52 4.55 2.83
N ALA A 298 -3.44 4.16 2.11
CA ALA A 298 -2.18 3.85 2.77
C ALA A 298 -1.65 5.09 3.53
N ASP A 299 -1.33 4.89 4.81
CA ASP A 299 -0.66 5.90 5.66
C ASP A 299 0.77 6.17 5.20
N PHE A 300 1.37 5.17 4.55
CA PHE A 300 2.69 5.27 3.96
C PHE A 300 2.83 4.34 2.76
N ALA A 301 3.52 4.79 1.72
CA ALA A 301 3.79 4.02 0.53
C ALA A 301 5.29 3.86 0.28
N ILE A 302 5.69 2.68 -0.18
CA ILE A 302 7.07 2.36 -0.54
C ILE A 302 7.04 1.64 -1.88
N LEU A 303 7.83 2.12 -2.82
CA LEU A 303 7.98 1.52 -4.14
C LEU A 303 9.43 1.10 -4.40
N GLY A 304 9.59 0.04 -5.18
CA GLY A 304 10.86 -0.30 -5.79
C GLY A 304 11.57 -1.50 -5.17
N GLY A 305 12.87 -1.46 -5.29
CA GLY A 305 13.80 -2.53 -4.96
C GLY A 305 14.95 -2.55 -5.94
N SER A 306 15.64 -3.69 -6.03
CA SER A 306 16.70 -3.85 -7.04
C SER A 306 16.14 -3.99 -8.45
N TRP A 307 14.93 -4.57 -8.57
CA TRP A 307 14.32 -4.91 -9.84
C TRP A 307 12.89 -4.39 -9.93
N GLY A 308 12.52 -3.95 -11.13
CA GLY A 308 11.14 -3.75 -11.55
C GLY A 308 10.77 -4.69 -12.69
N VAL A 309 9.53 -4.60 -13.18
CA VAL A 309 9.03 -5.40 -14.31
C VAL A 309 8.35 -4.51 -15.34
N GLU A 310 8.69 -4.73 -16.61
CA GLU A 310 8.21 -3.91 -17.73
C GLU A 310 7.39 -4.68 -18.76
N GLY A 311 6.78 -3.95 -19.70
CA GLY A 311 5.96 -4.50 -20.77
C GLY A 311 4.69 -5.12 -20.24
N ASP A 312 4.37 -6.32 -20.70
CA ASP A 312 3.18 -7.06 -20.27
C ASP A 312 3.42 -7.88 -18.99
N GLY A 313 4.43 -7.51 -18.20
CA GLY A 313 4.69 -8.11 -16.89
C GLY A 313 5.71 -9.27 -16.89
N ALA A 314 6.49 -9.43 -17.95
CA ALA A 314 7.38 -10.59 -18.13
C ALA A 314 8.87 -10.26 -18.17
N GLN A 315 9.27 -9.00 -18.25
CA GLN A 315 10.69 -8.62 -18.35
C GLN A 315 11.14 -7.83 -17.12
N SER A 316 12.19 -8.31 -16.47
CA SER A 316 12.82 -7.63 -15.35
C SER A 316 13.68 -6.45 -15.82
N VAL A 317 13.63 -5.36 -15.06
CA VAL A 317 14.46 -4.16 -15.24
C VAL A 317 15.24 -3.92 -13.96
N HIS A 318 16.56 -3.92 -14.04
CA HIS A 318 17.41 -3.61 -12.90
C HIS A 318 17.42 -2.09 -12.69
N HIS A 319 16.95 -1.59 -11.55
CA HIS A 319 16.77 -0.15 -11.33
C HIS A 319 17.41 0.36 -10.04
N ASN A 320 17.54 -0.47 -9.01
CA ASN A 320 18.11 -0.12 -7.71
C ASN A 320 17.57 1.22 -7.17
N LEU A 321 16.25 1.35 -7.14
CA LEU A 321 15.54 2.56 -6.74
C LEU A 321 14.52 2.24 -5.64
N ILE A 322 14.51 3.07 -4.58
CA ILE A 322 13.46 3.08 -3.56
C ILE A 322 12.83 4.47 -3.52
N ILE A 323 11.50 4.50 -3.57
CA ILE A 323 10.69 5.72 -3.44
C ILE A 323 9.76 5.52 -2.25
N ALA A 324 9.65 6.51 -1.36
CA ALA A 324 8.82 6.38 -0.17
C ALA A 324 8.18 7.72 0.24
N GLY A 325 6.98 7.67 0.82
CA GLY A 325 6.28 8.87 1.30
C GLY A 325 4.94 8.59 1.96
N ALA A 326 4.42 9.59 2.67
CA ALA A 326 3.15 9.50 3.40
C ALA A 326 1.90 9.66 2.50
N ASN A 327 2.05 10.09 1.26
CA ASN A 327 0.95 10.17 0.29
C ASN A 327 1.18 9.18 -0.84
N ALA A 328 0.37 8.14 -0.90
CA ALA A 328 0.52 7.05 -1.86
C ALA A 328 0.41 7.51 -3.33
N LEU A 329 -0.49 8.45 -3.64
CA LEU A 329 -0.64 8.97 -5.01
C LEU A 329 0.59 9.78 -5.41
N ALA A 330 1.16 10.59 -4.53
CA ALA A 330 2.39 11.33 -4.81
C ALA A 330 3.58 10.38 -5.02
N VAL A 331 3.71 9.32 -4.21
CA VAL A 331 4.72 8.27 -4.37
C VAL A 331 4.56 7.56 -5.72
N ASP A 332 3.33 7.21 -6.10
CA ASP A 332 3.03 6.58 -7.38
C ASP A 332 3.30 7.51 -8.57
N THR A 333 3.03 8.80 -8.42
CA THR A 333 3.32 9.82 -9.42
C THR A 333 4.82 9.91 -9.73
N VAL A 334 5.63 10.00 -8.67
CA VAL A 334 7.09 9.99 -8.78
C VAL A 334 7.59 8.66 -9.36
N GLY A 335 7.02 7.53 -8.91
CA GLY A 335 7.34 6.20 -9.43
C GLY A 335 7.03 6.05 -10.91
N ALA A 336 5.86 6.49 -11.35
CA ALA A 336 5.47 6.48 -12.77
C ALA A 336 6.39 7.34 -13.64
N ALA A 337 6.75 8.53 -13.17
CA ALA A 337 7.69 9.42 -13.87
C ALA A 337 9.09 8.80 -13.96
N ALA A 338 9.60 8.20 -12.88
CA ALA A 338 10.86 7.47 -12.86
C ALA A 338 10.85 6.27 -13.83
N MET A 339 9.70 5.62 -14.03
CA MET A 339 9.49 4.59 -15.05
C MET A 339 9.28 5.14 -16.47
N GLY A 340 9.29 6.46 -16.68
CA GLY A 340 9.09 7.10 -17.99
C GLY A 340 7.64 7.16 -18.46
N PHE A 341 6.68 7.04 -17.57
CA PHE A 341 5.25 7.28 -17.83
C PHE A 341 4.91 8.74 -17.56
N ASN A 342 3.91 9.25 -18.26
CA ASN A 342 3.30 10.53 -17.93
C ASN A 342 2.19 10.29 -16.89
N PRO A 343 2.32 10.76 -15.64
CA PRO A 343 1.32 10.56 -14.60
C PRO A 343 -0.07 11.07 -14.97
N ALA A 344 -0.15 12.17 -15.73
CA ALA A 344 -1.40 12.75 -16.23
C ALA A 344 -2.21 11.81 -17.14
N GLN A 345 -1.58 10.75 -17.66
CA GLN A 345 -2.21 9.76 -18.55
C GLN A 345 -2.59 8.45 -17.84
N ILE A 346 -2.37 8.35 -16.55
CA ILE A 346 -2.72 7.17 -15.74
C ILE A 346 -4.11 7.38 -15.15
N ARG A 347 -5.06 6.53 -15.57
CA ARG A 347 -6.48 6.74 -15.24
C ARG A 347 -6.78 6.66 -13.76
N HIS A 348 -6.25 5.68 -13.05
CA HIS A 348 -6.51 5.57 -11.60
C HIS A 348 -5.86 6.70 -10.80
N PHE A 349 -4.81 7.38 -11.29
CA PHE A 349 -4.29 8.59 -10.66
C PHE A 349 -5.29 9.74 -10.77
N GLN A 350 -5.86 9.96 -11.96
CA GLN A 350 -6.91 10.97 -12.16
C GLN A 350 -8.17 10.68 -11.31
N LEU A 351 -8.50 9.40 -11.10
CA LEU A 351 -9.63 8.99 -10.28
C LEU A 351 -9.36 9.19 -8.79
N ALA A 352 -8.15 8.84 -8.32
CA ALA A 352 -7.72 9.02 -6.95
C ALA A 352 -7.68 10.51 -6.55
N GLU A 353 -7.16 11.36 -7.43
CA GLU A 353 -7.20 12.82 -7.24
C GLU A 353 -8.63 13.35 -7.10
N ARG A 354 -9.56 12.91 -7.95
CA ARG A 354 -10.97 13.32 -7.86
C ARG A 354 -11.63 12.92 -6.54
N LYS A 355 -11.16 11.85 -5.91
CA LYS A 355 -11.60 11.41 -4.58
C LYS A 355 -10.84 12.08 -3.43
N GLY A 356 -9.90 12.98 -3.72
CA GLY A 356 -9.17 13.74 -2.70
C GLY A 356 -7.99 13.01 -2.07
N PHE A 357 -7.46 11.95 -2.71
CA PHE A 357 -6.32 11.18 -2.17
C PHE A 357 -4.95 11.78 -2.48
N GLY A 358 -4.89 13.01 -2.95
CA GLY A 358 -3.69 13.74 -3.35
C GLY A 358 -3.74 14.13 -4.81
N GLY A 359 -2.62 14.65 -5.33
CA GLY A 359 -2.48 15.08 -6.72
C GLY A 359 -1.40 14.28 -7.46
N TRP A 360 -1.50 14.25 -8.78
CA TRP A 360 -0.54 13.61 -9.69
C TRP A 360 0.36 14.62 -10.43
N ASP A 361 0.30 15.90 -10.08
CA ASP A 361 1.16 16.93 -10.64
C ASP A 361 2.53 16.89 -9.96
N LEU A 362 3.58 16.56 -10.72
CA LEU A 362 4.95 16.47 -10.20
C LEU A 362 5.46 17.80 -9.65
N ASP A 363 5.02 18.93 -10.21
CA ASP A 363 5.44 20.26 -9.78
C ASP A 363 4.90 20.62 -8.39
N LEU A 364 3.87 19.90 -7.93
CA LEU A 364 3.26 20.05 -6.61
C LEU A 364 3.75 18.99 -5.61
N ILE A 365 4.75 18.19 -5.96
CA ILE A 365 5.33 17.16 -5.10
C ILE A 365 6.77 17.54 -4.74
N TRP A 366 7.06 17.62 -3.45
CA TRP A 366 8.40 17.88 -2.98
C TRP A 366 9.22 16.58 -2.94
N THR A 367 10.00 16.35 -3.99
CA THR A 367 10.94 15.23 -4.02
C THR A 367 12.23 15.55 -3.27
N ARG A 368 12.71 14.59 -2.48
CA ARG A 368 13.94 14.69 -1.69
C ARG A 368 14.86 13.52 -1.99
N GLY A 369 16.14 13.76 -2.02
CA GLY A 369 17.14 12.76 -2.38
C GLY A 369 17.60 12.91 -3.82
N ASN A 370 17.41 11.90 -4.65
CA ASN A 370 17.70 12.01 -6.08
C ASN A 370 16.62 12.81 -6.81
N ASP A 371 17.05 13.60 -7.78
CA ASP A 371 16.16 14.16 -8.77
C ASP A 371 15.42 13.08 -9.55
N VAL A 372 14.14 13.28 -9.87
CA VAL A 372 13.30 12.30 -10.59
C VAL A 372 13.86 12.00 -11.99
N GLU A 373 14.37 13.00 -12.70
CA GLU A 373 14.98 12.80 -14.01
C GLU A 373 16.28 11.96 -13.91
N ARG A 374 17.05 12.14 -12.85
CA ARG A 374 18.23 11.30 -12.57
C ARG A 374 17.83 9.86 -12.20
N ALA A 375 16.70 9.69 -11.52
CA ALA A 375 16.15 8.38 -11.18
C ALA A 375 15.43 7.72 -12.35
N ARG A 376 15.23 8.44 -13.45
CA ARG A 376 14.43 7.98 -14.58
C ARG A 376 15.14 6.88 -15.35
N ARG A 377 14.42 5.76 -15.47
CA ARG A 377 14.73 4.65 -16.38
C ARG A 377 13.45 4.24 -17.10
N PRO A 378 13.29 4.62 -18.38
CA PRO A 378 12.07 4.34 -19.11
C PRO A 378 11.80 2.84 -19.23
N PHE A 379 10.67 2.39 -18.70
CA PHE A 379 10.18 1.02 -18.86
C PHE A 379 9.41 0.89 -20.17
N ARG A 380 9.51 -0.26 -20.79
CA ARG A 380 8.69 -0.60 -21.94
C ARG A 380 7.21 -0.61 -21.54
N LYS A 381 6.41 0.17 -22.24
CA LYS A 381 4.96 0.23 -21.97
C LYS A 381 4.27 -1.07 -22.37
N PRO A 382 3.20 -1.49 -21.67
CA PRO A 382 2.40 -2.64 -22.08
C PRO A 382 1.75 -2.41 -23.45
N ALA A 383 1.74 -3.44 -24.30
CA ALA A 383 1.23 -3.32 -25.68
C ALA A 383 -0.25 -2.98 -25.76
N GLY A 384 -1.05 -3.48 -24.81
CA GLY A 384 -2.50 -3.27 -24.77
C GLY A 384 -2.96 -2.04 -24.00
N TRP A 385 -2.04 -1.35 -23.29
CA TRP A 385 -2.41 -0.21 -22.47
C TRP A 385 -2.77 1.02 -23.33
N LYS A 386 -3.90 1.62 -23.01
CA LYS A 386 -4.37 2.86 -23.65
C LYS A 386 -4.27 3.99 -22.59
N PRO A 387 -3.39 4.98 -22.81
CA PRO A 387 -3.29 6.11 -21.90
C PRO A 387 -4.61 6.89 -21.85
N ALA A 388 -4.97 7.34 -20.67
CA ALA A 388 -6.09 8.27 -20.52
C ALA A 388 -5.74 9.63 -21.19
N PRO A 389 -6.73 10.39 -21.65
CA PRO A 389 -6.49 11.76 -22.08
C PRO A 389 -5.79 12.53 -20.97
N ALA A 390 -4.68 13.20 -21.32
CA ALA A 390 -3.98 14.04 -20.36
C ALA A 390 -4.93 15.20 -19.98
N LYS A 391 -5.29 15.30 -18.70
CA LYS A 391 -5.89 16.52 -18.20
C LYS A 391 -4.82 17.60 -18.22
N LYS A 392 -5.18 18.80 -18.67
CA LYS A 392 -4.34 19.97 -18.40
C LYS A 392 -4.41 20.21 -16.88
N ALA A 393 -3.24 20.31 -16.26
CA ALA A 393 -3.13 20.79 -14.89
C ALA A 393 -3.76 22.18 -14.72
#